data_e74646f5b786061bce452785d72c7686
#
_entry.id   e74646f5b786061bce452785d72c7686
#
_cell.length_a   1.000
_cell.length_b   1.000
_cell.length_c   1.000
_cell.angle_alpha   90.00
_cell.angle_beta   90.00
_cell.angle_gamma   90.00
#
_symmetry.space_group_name_H-M   'P 1'
#
loop_
_entity.id
_entity.type
_entity.pdbx_description
1 polymer ?
#
loop_
_entity_poly.entity_id
_entity_poly.type
_entity_poly.pdbx_seq_one_letter_code
_entity_poly.pdbx_strand_id
1 'polypeptide(L)'
;FNATVAGSVGLSDPTDIEIAIPAAAKRIADLKSQFGNFGLAIAAYQAGEKPVRRWLDGQGYLPVSTMIFVRKMTGESPEFFRDPKAKLDVRPLETRFGFGDACRRMPLIASGDASLEEPADMPWAVVVGAGNDIDAAMTFWSEVKARTGFRIGGGKVYVMPMGAGMGRPSHFSVRIGAETRGSAQATCSKLRGLGGACMITKSRQVGE
;
A
#
# COMPACT_ATOMS: atom_id res chain seq x y z
N PHE A 1 -3.68 -10.09 -13.93
CA PHE A 1 -5.04 -10.37 -14.46
C PHE A 1 -5.55 -11.68 -13.88
N ASN A 2 -6.79 -11.70 -13.37
CA ASN A 2 -7.49 -12.95 -13.15
C ASN A 2 -8.11 -13.45 -14.49
N ALA A 3 -8.53 -14.71 -14.55
CA ALA A 3 -9.05 -15.32 -15.78
C ALA A 3 -10.23 -14.55 -16.42
N THR A 4 -11.13 -14.01 -15.60
CA THR A 4 -12.29 -13.23 -16.08
C THR A 4 -11.88 -11.93 -16.75
N VAL A 5 -10.94 -11.20 -16.13
CA VAL A 5 -10.42 -9.93 -16.67
C VAL A 5 -9.55 -10.19 -17.90
N ALA A 6 -8.72 -11.23 -17.89
CA ALA A 6 -7.92 -11.63 -19.03
C ALA A 6 -8.80 -11.90 -20.26
N GLY A 7 -9.88 -12.69 -20.09
CA GLY A 7 -10.85 -12.95 -21.14
C GLY A 7 -11.52 -11.67 -21.68
N SER A 8 -11.87 -10.72 -20.80
CA SER A 8 -12.54 -9.48 -21.21
C SER A 8 -11.64 -8.51 -22.02
N VAL A 9 -10.31 -8.64 -21.91
CA VAL A 9 -9.34 -7.86 -22.68
C VAL A 9 -8.68 -8.65 -23.81
N GLY A 10 -9.17 -9.87 -24.07
CA GLY A 10 -8.65 -10.74 -25.15
C GLY A 10 -7.26 -11.29 -24.88
N LEU A 11 -6.85 -11.39 -23.61
CA LEU A 11 -5.54 -11.88 -23.21
C LEU A 11 -5.56 -13.41 -23.14
N SER A 12 -4.82 -14.08 -24.03
CA SER A 12 -4.78 -15.54 -24.13
C SER A 12 -4.01 -16.19 -22.98
N ASP A 13 -2.92 -15.56 -22.54
CA ASP A 13 -2.11 -16.01 -21.42
C ASP A 13 -1.76 -14.82 -20.51
N PRO A 14 -2.40 -14.71 -19.32
CA PRO A 14 -2.12 -13.63 -18.37
C PRO A 14 -0.76 -13.76 -17.67
N THR A 15 -0.05 -14.87 -17.82
CA THR A 15 1.28 -15.08 -17.23
C THR A 15 2.42 -14.65 -18.18
N ASP A 16 2.12 -14.47 -19.45
CA ASP A 16 3.06 -13.90 -20.42
C ASP A 16 3.19 -12.38 -20.21
N ILE A 17 4.32 -11.95 -19.68
CA ILE A 17 4.58 -10.55 -19.34
C ILE A 17 4.64 -9.64 -20.58
N GLU A 18 5.05 -10.16 -21.74
CA GLU A 18 5.18 -9.36 -22.96
C GLU A 18 3.83 -8.91 -23.51
N ILE A 19 2.80 -9.72 -23.33
CA ILE A 19 1.43 -9.37 -23.73
C ILE A 19 0.60 -8.81 -22.57
N ALA A 20 0.86 -9.25 -21.34
CA ALA A 20 0.11 -8.79 -20.16
C ALA A 20 0.39 -7.33 -19.80
N ILE A 21 1.65 -6.86 -19.88
CA ILE A 21 2.01 -5.49 -19.55
C ILE A 21 1.35 -4.47 -20.50
N PRO A 22 1.43 -4.61 -21.83
CA PRO A 22 0.72 -3.72 -22.75
C PRO A 22 -0.80 -3.74 -22.57
N ALA A 23 -1.40 -4.91 -22.32
CA ALA A 23 -2.83 -5.03 -22.03
C ALA A 23 -3.23 -4.28 -20.75
N ALA A 24 -2.43 -4.39 -19.67
CA ALA A 24 -2.63 -3.66 -18.44
C ALA A 24 -2.53 -2.15 -18.65
N ALA A 25 -1.51 -1.69 -19.37
CA ALA A 25 -1.31 -0.28 -19.68
C ALA A 25 -2.50 0.29 -20.49
N LYS A 26 -2.96 -0.45 -21.51
CA LYS A 26 -4.15 -0.07 -22.29
C LYS A 26 -5.39 0.02 -21.40
N ARG A 27 -5.64 -0.99 -20.55
CA ARG A 27 -6.79 -0.98 -19.63
C ARG A 27 -6.76 0.20 -18.69
N ILE A 28 -5.60 0.55 -18.13
CA ILE A 28 -5.44 1.71 -17.26
C ILE A 28 -5.69 3.02 -18.04
N ALA A 29 -5.23 3.12 -19.28
CA ALA A 29 -5.48 4.28 -20.13
C ALA A 29 -6.99 4.45 -20.42
N ASP A 30 -7.70 3.36 -20.73
CA ASP A 30 -9.14 3.36 -20.95
C ASP A 30 -9.90 3.81 -19.67
N LEU A 31 -9.51 3.28 -18.51
CA LEU A 31 -10.07 3.68 -17.22
C LEU A 31 -9.75 5.15 -16.88
N LYS A 32 -8.55 5.63 -17.20
CA LYS A 32 -8.20 7.04 -17.02
C LYS A 32 -9.11 7.96 -17.84
N SER A 33 -9.43 7.57 -19.06
CA SER A 33 -10.39 8.33 -19.91
C SER A 33 -11.79 8.34 -19.31
N GLN A 34 -12.22 7.24 -18.66
CA GLN A 34 -13.55 7.11 -18.03
C GLN A 34 -13.68 7.88 -16.71
N PHE A 35 -12.62 7.87 -15.89
CA PHE A 35 -12.64 8.41 -14.52
C PHE A 35 -11.96 9.79 -14.39
N GLY A 36 -11.32 10.28 -15.45
CA GLY A 36 -10.75 11.61 -15.53
C GLY A 36 -9.31 11.75 -15.00
N ASN A 37 -8.85 10.89 -14.10
CA ASN A 37 -7.49 10.96 -13.58
C ASN A 37 -6.88 9.56 -13.34
N PHE A 38 -5.55 9.56 -13.16
CA PHE A 38 -4.78 8.31 -13.03
C PHE A 38 -5.09 7.56 -11.73
N GLY A 39 -5.26 8.26 -10.60
CA GLY A 39 -5.52 7.60 -9.31
C GLY A 39 -6.86 6.87 -9.27
N LEU A 40 -7.91 7.47 -9.84
CA LEU A 40 -9.21 6.81 -9.98
C LEU A 40 -9.15 5.63 -10.97
N ALA A 41 -8.35 5.76 -12.04
CA ALA A 41 -8.10 4.64 -12.96
C ALA A 41 -7.43 3.45 -12.27
N ILE A 42 -6.43 3.71 -11.44
CA ILE A 42 -5.75 2.69 -10.64
C ILE A 42 -6.70 2.05 -9.62
N ALA A 43 -7.55 2.84 -8.98
CA ALA A 43 -8.60 2.33 -8.10
C ALA A 43 -9.57 1.41 -8.84
N ALA A 44 -10.03 1.82 -10.03
CA ALA A 44 -10.95 1.04 -10.86
C ALA A 44 -10.28 -0.21 -11.48
N TYR A 45 -8.99 -0.14 -11.78
CA TYR A 45 -8.21 -1.29 -12.21
C TYR A 45 -8.17 -2.39 -11.13
N GLN A 46 -8.02 -2.00 -9.87
CA GLN A 46 -7.91 -2.93 -8.74
C GLN A 46 -9.28 -3.40 -8.22
N ALA A 47 -10.23 -2.49 -8.02
CA ALA A 47 -11.53 -2.78 -7.40
C ALA A 47 -12.65 -3.06 -8.39
N GLY A 48 -12.45 -2.70 -9.66
CA GLY A 48 -13.51 -2.63 -10.66
C GLY A 48 -14.23 -1.26 -10.68
N GLU A 49 -14.90 -0.98 -11.78
CA GLU A 49 -15.52 0.33 -12.01
C GLU A 49 -16.71 0.62 -11.08
N LYS A 50 -17.56 -0.39 -10.82
CA LYS A 50 -18.77 -0.22 -10.00
C LYS A 50 -18.46 0.20 -8.54
N PRO A 51 -17.52 -0.45 -7.82
CA PRO A 51 -17.13 -0.01 -6.48
C PRO A 51 -16.60 1.42 -6.45
N VAL A 52 -15.80 1.83 -7.44
CA VAL A 52 -15.25 3.19 -7.49
C VAL A 52 -16.34 4.22 -7.74
N ARG A 53 -17.28 3.97 -8.67
CA ARG A 53 -18.42 4.88 -8.89
C ARG A 53 -19.27 5.04 -7.63
N ARG A 54 -19.64 3.93 -6.97
CA ARG A 54 -20.39 3.98 -5.71
C ARG A 54 -19.68 4.78 -4.62
N TRP A 55 -18.37 4.61 -4.52
CA TRP A 55 -17.56 5.38 -3.57
C TRP A 55 -17.53 6.88 -3.90
N LEU A 56 -17.40 7.24 -5.19
CA LEU A 56 -17.45 8.63 -5.64
C LEU A 56 -18.81 9.27 -5.32
N ASP A 57 -19.90 8.51 -5.49
CA ASP A 57 -21.28 8.93 -5.20
C ASP A 57 -21.60 8.95 -3.69
N GLY A 58 -20.63 8.64 -2.83
CA GLY A 58 -20.84 8.57 -1.37
C GLY A 58 -21.65 7.35 -0.89
N GLN A 59 -21.90 6.37 -1.78
CA GLN A 59 -22.74 5.20 -1.49
C GLN A 59 -21.95 3.96 -1.08
N GLY A 60 -20.68 4.11 -0.69
CA GLY A 60 -19.83 2.97 -0.32
C GLY A 60 -18.41 3.37 -0.01
N TYR A 61 -17.60 2.34 0.23
CA TYR A 61 -16.19 2.51 0.55
C TYR A 61 -15.33 1.72 -0.44
N LEU A 62 -14.12 2.21 -0.72
CA LEU A 62 -13.14 1.42 -1.44
C LEU A 62 -12.62 0.30 -0.53
N PRO A 63 -12.38 -0.90 -1.07
CA PRO A 63 -11.66 -1.94 -0.35
C PRO A 63 -10.30 -1.43 0.12
N VAL A 64 -9.86 -1.85 1.30
CA VAL A 64 -8.58 -1.44 1.88
C VAL A 64 -7.41 -1.79 0.95
N SER A 65 -7.45 -2.99 0.35
CA SER A 65 -6.46 -3.40 -0.65
C SER A 65 -6.35 -2.42 -1.83
N THR A 66 -7.48 -1.84 -2.24
CA THR A 66 -7.52 -0.82 -3.30
C THR A 66 -6.91 0.49 -2.82
N MET A 67 -7.20 0.93 -1.59
CA MET A 67 -6.60 2.14 -1.02
C MET A 67 -5.08 2.01 -0.94
N ILE A 68 -4.59 0.86 -0.46
CA ILE A 68 -3.16 0.53 -0.40
C ILE A 68 -2.54 0.51 -1.81
N PHE A 69 -3.23 -0.10 -2.78
CA PHE A 69 -2.74 -0.22 -4.14
C PHE A 69 -2.62 1.16 -4.82
N VAL A 70 -3.63 2.01 -4.70
CA VAL A 70 -3.57 3.39 -5.21
C VAL A 70 -2.40 4.13 -4.62
N ARG A 71 -2.22 4.05 -3.30
CA ARG A 71 -1.10 4.68 -2.62
C ARG A 71 0.27 4.18 -3.09
N LYS A 72 0.44 2.88 -3.24
CA LYS A 72 1.66 2.25 -3.77
C LYS A 72 2.00 2.76 -5.17
N MET A 73 0.99 2.93 -6.02
CA MET A 73 1.17 3.31 -7.42
C MET A 73 1.33 4.82 -7.63
N THR A 74 0.80 5.64 -6.74
CA THR A 74 0.70 7.09 -6.95
C THR A 74 1.42 7.93 -5.90
N GLY A 75 1.72 7.35 -4.73
CA GLY A 75 2.18 8.09 -3.55
C GLY A 75 1.06 8.81 -2.79
N GLU A 76 -0.15 8.90 -3.35
CA GLU A 76 -1.27 9.66 -2.80
C GLU A 76 -2.43 8.77 -2.37
N SER A 77 -3.27 9.25 -1.45
CA SER A 77 -4.49 8.54 -1.05
C SER A 77 -5.56 8.59 -2.14
N PRO A 78 -6.50 7.63 -2.20
CA PRO A 78 -7.61 7.70 -3.16
C PRO A 78 -8.47 8.96 -3.02
N GLU A 79 -8.60 9.48 -1.80
CA GLU A 79 -9.36 10.70 -1.50
C GLU A 79 -8.80 11.93 -2.22
N PHE A 80 -7.49 12.02 -2.37
CA PHE A 80 -6.82 13.07 -3.15
C PHE A 80 -7.36 13.15 -4.58
N PHE A 81 -7.65 12.00 -5.19
CA PHE A 81 -8.11 11.92 -6.58
C PHE A 81 -9.62 12.18 -6.78
N ARG A 82 -10.37 12.43 -5.69
CA ARG A 82 -11.77 12.88 -5.80
C ARG A 82 -11.88 14.31 -6.33
N ASP A 83 -10.83 15.10 -6.16
CA ASP A 83 -10.74 16.40 -6.81
C ASP A 83 -10.45 16.20 -8.31
N PRO A 84 -11.33 16.67 -9.22
CA PRO A 84 -11.10 16.59 -10.67
C PRO A 84 -9.83 17.32 -11.13
N LYS A 85 -9.33 18.26 -10.34
CA LYS A 85 -8.11 19.02 -10.60
C LYS A 85 -6.85 18.33 -10.06
N ALA A 86 -6.99 17.22 -9.34
CA ALA A 86 -5.87 16.48 -8.79
C ALA A 86 -4.91 16.03 -9.89
N LYS A 87 -3.66 16.44 -9.78
CA LYS A 87 -2.58 16.07 -10.69
C LYS A 87 -1.47 15.42 -9.90
N LEU A 88 -0.95 14.32 -10.41
CA LEU A 88 0.27 13.74 -9.87
C LEU A 88 1.47 14.58 -10.31
N ASP A 89 2.35 14.86 -9.37
CA ASP A 89 3.69 15.38 -9.67
C ASP A 89 4.58 14.20 -10.10
N VAL A 90 4.53 13.89 -11.38
CA VAL A 90 5.32 12.81 -11.97
C VAL A 90 6.69 13.35 -12.34
N ARG A 91 7.69 13.00 -11.54
CA ARG A 91 9.09 13.30 -11.87
C ARG A 91 9.61 12.28 -12.87
N PRO A 92 10.22 12.70 -13.98
CA PRO A 92 10.89 11.77 -14.89
C PRO A 92 12.03 11.09 -14.13
N LEU A 93 12.24 9.80 -14.39
CA LEU A 93 13.32 9.01 -13.77
C LEU A 93 14.69 9.65 -14.05
N GLU A 94 14.88 10.14 -15.26
CA GLU A 94 16.06 10.83 -15.72
C GLU A 94 15.70 11.59 -17.01
N THR A 95 16.20 12.81 -17.15
CA THR A 95 15.93 13.65 -18.34
C THR A 95 16.92 13.44 -19.46
N ARG A 96 18.11 12.89 -19.17
CA ARG A 96 19.20 12.68 -20.13
C ARG A 96 19.09 11.37 -20.92
N PHE A 97 18.27 10.43 -20.45
CA PHE A 97 18.13 9.10 -21.04
C PHE A 97 16.66 8.80 -21.35
N GLY A 98 16.44 7.95 -22.36
CA GLY A 98 15.12 7.38 -22.59
C GLY A 98 14.66 6.53 -21.40
N PHE A 99 13.35 6.32 -21.26
CA PHE A 99 12.74 5.61 -20.12
C PHE A 99 13.40 4.27 -19.82
N GLY A 100 13.66 3.43 -20.84
CA GLY A 100 14.24 2.10 -20.65
C GLY A 100 15.67 2.16 -20.07
N ASP A 101 16.49 3.10 -20.53
CA ASP A 101 17.86 3.29 -20.03
C ASP A 101 17.87 3.90 -18.64
N ALA A 102 17.00 4.87 -18.38
CA ALA A 102 16.81 5.45 -17.06
C ALA A 102 16.36 4.41 -16.04
N CYS A 103 15.42 3.53 -16.41
CA CYS A 103 14.95 2.44 -15.58
C CYS A 103 16.07 1.44 -15.22
N ARG A 104 16.89 1.05 -16.19
CA ARG A 104 18.02 0.14 -15.94
C ARG A 104 19.12 0.74 -15.04
N ARG A 105 19.21 2.05 -14.98
CA ARG A 105 20.16 2.80 -14.16
C ARG A 105 19.65 3.19 -12.80
N MET A 106 18.35 2.93 -12.51
CA MET A 106 17.80 3.22 -11.20
C MET A 106 18.56 2.48 -10.11
N PRO A 107 18.99 3.17 -9.05
CA PRO A 107 19.55 2.50 -7.89
C PRO A 107 18.47 1.58 -7.29
N LEU A 108 18.81 0.31 -7.08
CA LEU A 108 17.98 -0.59 -6.29
C LEU A 108 18.05 -0.10 -4.83
N ILE A 109 17.12 0.75 -4.46
CA ILE A 109 16.97 1.14 -3.07
C ILE A 109 16.31 -0.04 -2.38
N ALA A 110 17.08 -0.71 -1.51
CA ALA A 110 16.47 -1.62 -0.56
C ALA A 110 15.47 -0.79 0.25
N SER A 111 14.19 -1.01 0.03
CA SER A 111 13.15 -0.28 0.74
C SER A 111 13.23 -0.59 2.23
N GLY A 112 13.89 0.29 2.97
CA GLY A 112 13.86 0.28 4.44
C GLY A 112 12.53 0.82 4.99
N ASP A 113 11.60 1.14 4.12
CA ASP A 113 10.31 1.71 4.47
C ASP A 113 9.26 0.62 4.72
N ALA A 114 8.27 0.96 5.53
CA ALA A 114 7.21 0.03 5.90
C ALA A 114 6.47 -0.51 4.69
N SER A 115 6.35 -1.82 4.60
CA SER A 115 5.49 -2.48 3.62
C SER A 115 4.02 -2.16 3.91
N LEU A 116 3.20 -2.11 2.86
CA LEU A 116 1.74 -2.06 2.98
C LEU A 116 1.12 -3.47 2.91
N GLU A 117 1.95 -4.51 2.97
CA GLU A 117 1.54 -5.91 2.96
C GLU A 117 1.97 -6.59 4.25
N GLU A 118 1.06 -7.34 4.85
CA GLU A 118 1.35 -8.14 6.03
C GLU A 118 2.27 -9.31 5.66
N PRO A 119 3.42 -9.48 6.34
CA PRO A 119 4.30 -10.61 6.06
C PRO A 119 3.63 -11.94 6.43
N ALA A 120 3.50 -12.86 5.48
CA ALA A 120 2.89 -14.16 5.69
C ALA A 120 3.68 -15.07 6.65
N ASP A 121 4.98 -14.81 6.78
CA ASP A 121 5.93 -15.56 7.61
C ASP A 121 6.03 -15.06 9.05
N MET A 122 5.24 -14.02 9.43
CA MET A 122 5.34 -13.38 10.75
C MET A 122 3.97 -13.35 11.46
N PRO A 123 3.61 -14.44 12.18
CA PRO A 123 2.29 -14.57 12.80
C PRO A 123 2.08 -13.67 14.03
N TRP A 124 3.09 -12.93 14.45
CA TRP A 124 3.02 -11.97 15.54
C TRP A 124 3.44 -10.58 15.05
N ALA A 125 2.92 -9.57 15.70
CA ALA A 125 3.27 -8.18 15.39
C ALA A 125 3.36 -7.32 16.65
N VAL A 126 4.25 -6.34 16.59
CA VAL A 126 4.35 -5.25 17.56
C VAL A 126 3.77 -4.01 16.93
N VAL A 127 2.63 -3.55 17.40
CA VAL A 127 2.03 -2.26 17.02
C VAL A 127 2.84 -1.17 17.70
N VAL A 128 3.40 -0.27 16.92
CA VAL A 128 4.32 0.79 17.40
C VAL A 128 3.78 2.20 17.19
N GLY A 129 2.65 2.31 16.49
CA GLY A 129 1.99 3.58 16.25
C GLY A 129 0.71 3.42 15.44
N ALA A 130 -0.07 4.48 15.38
CA ALA A 130 -1.29 4.55 14.58
C ALA A 130 -1.52 5.98 14.07
N GLY A 131 -2.30 6.10 13.01
CA GLY A 131 -2.74 7.36 12.43
C GLY A 131 -4.11 7.22 11.76
N ASN A 132 -4.77 8.34 11.49
CA ASN A 132 -6.07 8.36 10.81
C ASN A 132 -5.97 7.97 9.32
N ASP A 133 -4.78 8.06 8.77
CA ASP A 133 -4.42 7.60 7.43
C ASP A 133 -3.01 7.00 7.43
N ILE A 134 -2.58 6.49 6.28
CA ILE A 134 -1.28 5.84 6.13
C ILE A 134 -0.14 6.83 6.37
N ASP A 135 -0.27 8.08 5.92
CA ASP A 135 0.76 9.11 6.07
C ASP A 135 0.94 9.53 7.51
N ALA A 136 -0.16 9.75 8.23
CA ALA A 136 -0.12 10.06 9.65
C ALA A 136 0.52 8.92 10.45
N ALA A 137 0.19 7.66 10.10
CA ALA A 137 0.78 6.49 10.74
C ALA A 137 2.29 6.39 10.48
N MET A 138 2.74 6.65 9.25
CA MET A 138 4.15 6.62 8.85
C MET A 138 4.94 7.78 9.43
N THR A 139 4.36 8.98 9.47
CA THR A 139 4.96 10.15 10.11
C THR A 139 5.19 9.88 11.60
N PHE A 140 4.16 9.39 12.30
CA PHE A 140 4.29 9.00 13.70
C PHE A 140 5.41 7.97 13.92
N TRP A 141 5.51 6.95 13.06
CA TRP A 141 6.59 5.96 13.13
C TRP A 141 7.97 6.60 12.93
N SER A 142 8.09 7.51 11.98
CA SER A 142 9.35 8.23 11.72
C SER A 142 9.77 9.07 12.91
N GLU A 143 8.84 9.74 13.57
CA GLU A 143 9.07 10.50 14.81
C GLU A 143 9.48 9.58 15.96
N VAL A 144 8.83 8.43 16.14
CA VAL A 144 9.20 7.44 17.15
C VAL A 144 10.62 6.95 16.92
N LYS A 145 11.00 6.61 15.69
CA LYS A 145 12.37 6.20 15.34
C LYS A 145 13.39 7.32 15.66
N ALA A 146 13.09 8.54 15.26
CA ALA A 146 13.99 9.68 15.48
C ALA A 146 14.20 9.95 16.98
N ARG A 147 13.13 9.93 17.76
CA ARG A 147 13.17 10.18 19.21
C ARG A 147 13.85 9.08 20.01
N THR A 148 13.61 7.83 19.65
CA THR A 148 14.09 6.67 20.43
C THR A 148 15.42 6.12 19.93
N GLY A 149 15.86 6.49 18.72
CA GLY A 149 16.99 5.83 18.07
C GLY A 149 16.76 4.34 17.82
N PHE A 150 15.50 3.88 17.84
CA PHE A 150 15.17 2.46 17.73
C PHE A 150 15.61 1.88 16.40
N ARG A 151 16.37 0.80 16.45
CA ARG A 151 16.78 0.00 15.29
C ARG A 151 16.05 -1.33 15.29
N ILE A 152 15.42 -1.64 14.17
CA ILE A 152 14.70 -2.90 13.97
C ILE A 152 15.73 -4.02 13.80
N GLY A 153 15.66 -5.02 14.66
CA GLY A 153 16.50 -6.23 14.57
C GLY A 153 15.78 -7.35 13.83
N GLY A 154 15.82 -7.34 12.49
CA GLY A 154 15.31 -8.46 11.69
C GLY A 154 13.80 -8.50 11.40
N GLY A 155 12.96 -7.70 12.06
CA GLY A 155 11.52 -7.61 11.78
C GLY A 155 11.21 -6.75 10.55
N LYS A 156 10.17 -7.11 9.80
CA LYS A 156 9.64 -6.30 8.69
C LYS A 156 8.64 -5.27 9.24
N VAL A 157 8.74 -4.01 8.80
CA VAL A 157 7.76 -2.98 9.15
C VAL A 157 6.67 -2.95 8.09
N TYR A 158 5.41 -2.88 8.53
CA TYR A 158 4.27 -2.78 7.64
C TYR A 158 3.13 -1.98 8.27
N VAL A 159 2.22 -1.47 7.43
CA VAL A 159 1.07 -0.69 7.84
C VAL A 159 -0.20 -1.48 7.58
N MET A 160 -1.05 -1.58 8.60
CA MET A 160 -2.32 -2.30 8.50
C MET A 160 -3.48 -1.43 8.98
N PRO A 161 -4.66 -1.56 8.33
CA PRO A 161 -5.87 -0.91 8.83
C PRO A 161 -6.29 -1.48 10.18
N MET A 162 -6.77 -0.62 11.06
CA MET A 162 -7.34 -0.96 12.37
C MET A 162 -8.78 -0.50 12.46
N GLY A 163 -9.63 -1.34 13.06
CA GLY A 163 -11.03 -1.01 13.30
C GLY A 163 -11.87 -0.99 12.02
N ALA A 164 -12.68 -1.99 11.82
CA ALA A 164 -13.65 -2.05 10.74
C ALA A 164 -15.05 -2.00 11.35
N GLY A 165 -15.56 -0.79 11.54
CA GLY A 165 -17.01 -0.59 11.58
C GLY A 165 -17.48 -0.33 10.15
N MET A 166 -18.42 -1.12 9.63
CA MET A 166 -19.04 -0.94 8.31
C MET A 166 -18.08 -0.82 7.10
N GLY A 167 -16.96 -1.57 7.11
CA GLY A 167 -16.04 -1.62 5.96
C GLY A 167 -15.10 -0.42 5.79
N ARG A 168 -15.14 0.58 6.68
CA ARG A 168 -14.21 1.70 6.68
C ARG A 168 -13.14 1.51 7.75
N PRO A 169 -11.84 1.45 7.41
CA PRO A 169 -10.80 1.53 8.42
C PRO A 169 -10.87 2.91 9.09
N SER A 170 -10.99 2.94 10.41
CA SER A 170 -10.98 4.19 11.16
C SER A 170 -9.57 4.70 11.41
N HIS A 171 -8.59 3.81 11.41
CA HIS A 171 -7.18 4.11 11.69
C HIS A 171 -6.25 3.13 10.96
N PHE A 172 -5.01 3.51 10.82
CA PHE A 172 -3.93 2.66 10.31
C PHE A 172 -2.87 2.49 11.39
N SER A 173 -2.38 1.25 11.58
CA SER A 173 -1.32 0.95 12.54
C SER A 173 -0.03 0.60 11.84
N VAL A 174 1.08 1.13 12.36
CA VAL A 174 2.42 0.66 12.00
C VAL A 174 2.78 -0.52 12.89
N ARG A 175 3.20 -1.60 12.27
CA ARG A 175 3.53 -2.86 12.93
C ARG A 175 4.93 -3.33 12.55
N ILE A 176 5.59 -3.97 13.50
CA ILE A 176 6.84 -4.71 13.27
C ILE A 176 6.49 -6.19 13.38
N GLY A 177 6.68 -6.93 12.28
CA GLY A 177 6.43 -8.36 12.25
C GLY A 177 7.44 -9.14 13.12
N ALA A 178 6.99 -10.26 13.67
CA ALA A 178 7.79 -11.14 14.47
C ALA A 178 7.35 -12.60 14.26
N GLU A 179 8.31 -13.51 14.18
CA GLU A 179 8.08 -14.94 13.95
C GLU A 179 7.44 -15.62 15.18
N THR A 180 7.76 -15.15 16.37
CA THR A 180 7.27 -15.72 17.63
C THR A 180 6.74 -14.62 18.57
N ARG A 181 5.89 -15.03 19.53
CA ARG A 181 5.45 -14.12 20.60
C ARG A 181 6.62 -13.62 21.44
N GLY A 182 7.63 -14.47 21.67
CA GLY A 182 8.82 -14.10 22.43
C GLY A 182 9.64 -13.03 21.73
N SER A 183 9.85 -13.12 20.40
CA SER A 183 10.55 -12.10 19.63
C SER A 183 9.77 -10.79 19.56
N ALA A 184 8.42 -10.86 19.47
CA ALA A 184 7.57 -9.68 19.59
C ALA A 184 7.70 -9.00 20.96
N GLN A 185 7.75 -9.80 22.03
CA GLN A 185 7.90 -9.28 23.40
C GLN A 185 9.27 -8.64 23.63
N ALA A 186 10.34 -9.25 23.11
CA ALA A 186 11.69 -8.68 23.17
C ALA A 186 11.77 -7.33 22.45
N THR A 187 11.19 -7.25 21.23
CA THR A 187 11.11 -6.02 20.43
C THR A 187 10.34 -4.91 21.16
N CYS A 188 9.17 -5.25 21.73
CA CYS A 188 8.34 -4.31 22.48
C CYS A 188 9.04 -3.85 23.76
N SER A 189 9.70 -4.74 24.51
CA SER A 189 10.47 -4.37 25.71
C SER A 189 11.64 -3.46 25.39
N LYS A 190 12.36 -3.72 24.30
CA LYS A 190 13.45 -2.85 23.82
C LYS A 190 12.93 -1.44 23.47
N LEU A 191 11.81 -1.35 22.75
CA LEU A 191 11.21 -0.07 22.39
C LEU A 191 10.76 0.71 23.63
N ARG A 192 10.14 0.04 24.61
CA ARG A 192 9.74 0.65 25.88
C ARG A 192 10.94 1.14 26.69
N GLY A 193 12.03 0.38 26.74
CA GLY A 193 13.28 0.81 27.37
C GLY A 193 13.88 2.08 26.76
N LEU A 194 13.53 2.39 25.50
CA LEU A 194 13.92 3.62 24.81
C LEU A 194 12.85 4.73 24.90
N GLY A 195 11.82 4.56 25.74
CA GLY A 195 10.73 5.54 25.91
C GLY A 195 9.64 5.48 24.84
N GLY A 196 9.61 4.43 24.03
CA GLY A 196 8.52 4.18 23.06
C GLY A 196 7.35 3.41 23.69
N ALA A 197 6.19 3.46 23.02
CA ALA A 197 5.02 2.65 23.37
C ALA A 197 4.83 1.53 22.36
N CYS A 198 4.29 0.39 22.79
CA CYS A 198 4.00 -0.73 21.92
C CYS A 198 2.91 -1.65 22.48
N MET A 199 2.24 -2.35 21.58
CA MET A 199 1.27 -3.40 21.90
C MET A 199 1.58 -4.63 21.03
N ILE A 200 1.49 -5.82 21.62
CA ILE A 200 1.71 -7.07 20.89
C ILE A 200 0.35 -7.61 20.43
N THR A 201 0.27 -8.01 19.18
CA THR A 201 -0.93 -8.59 18.59
C THR A 201 -0.57 -9.82 17.75
N LYS A 202 -1.54 -10.70 17.54
CA LYS A 202 -1.42 -11.77 16.55
C LYS A 202 -1.74 -11.20 15.18
N SER A 203 -0.94 -11.51 14.17
CA SER A 203 -1.23 -11.17 12.78
C SER A 203 -2.48 -11.92 12.33
N ARG A 204 -3.38 -11.27 11.59
CA ARG A 204 -4.49 -11.97 10.93
C ARG A 204 -3.90 -12.69 9.72
N GLN A 205 -3.84 -14.00 9.78
CA GLN A 205 -3.60 -14.78 8.57
C GLN A 205 -4.82 -14.57 7.64
N VAL A 206 -4.57 -14.16 6.40
CA VAL A 206 -5.60 -14.10 5.36
C VAL A 206 -5.99 -15.55 5.06
N GLY A 207 -7.11 -16.02 5.62
CA GLY A 207 -7.54 -17.42 5.41
C GLY A 207 -8.53 -17.98 6.43
N GLU A 208 -9.14 -17.15 7.31
CA GLU A 208 -10.31 -17.54 8.11
C GLU A 208 -11.43 -16.53 7.95
#